data_4d094c799c970743698284e4de4f00f9
#
_entry.id   4d094c799c970743698284e4de4f00f9
#
_cell.length_a   1.000
_cell.length_b   1.000
_cell.length_c   1.000
_cell.angle_alpha   90.00
_cell.angle_beta   90.00
_cell.angle_gamma   90.00
#
_symmetry.space_group_name_H-M   'P 1'
#
loop_
_entity.id
_entity.type
_entity.pdbx_description
1 polymer ?
#
loop_
_entity_poly.entity_id
_entity_poly.type
_entity_poly.pdbx_seq_one_letter_code
_entity_poly.pdbx_strand_id
1 'polypeptide(L)'
;DRGRLDQYLTAVREVEIRTKRAESWLETPRPKIDSKIFGKLNRNVPLEKLGDYLRTMYDIIVLAFETDMTRVVTFNTGNEGTGPAVPEIGVKRDRHSLSHHNGNKEALEQLSRSDEFNVQQFSYFLDRLSKVNDGGGTLLDSTVALYGSGLSYGNSHGTTSLPLVVAGGNGIGIK
;
A
#
# COMPACT_ATOMS: atom_id res chain seq x y z
N ASP A 1 30.47 25.72 19.39
CA ASP A 1 30.22 24.95 18.16
C ASP A 1 28.93 25.46 17.47
N ARG A 2 29.09 26.61 16.77
CA ARG A 2 27.99 27.33 16.11
C ARG A 2 27.22 26.45 15.14
N GLY A 3 27.90 25.63 14.35
CA GLY A 3 27.24 24.80 13.34
C GLY A 3 26.27 23.77 13.91
N ARG A 4 26.58 23.18 15.06
CA ARG A 4 25.64 22.25 15.74
C ARG A 4 24.44 22.98 16.33
N LEU A 5 24.64 24.19 16.85
CA LEU A 5 23.53 24.99 17.35
C LEU A 5 22.59 25.40 16.23
N ASP A 6 23.11 25.80 15.07
CA ASP A 6 22.31 26.17 13.91
C ASP A 6 21.51 24.97 13.37
N GLN A 7 22.13 23.78 13.30
CA GLN A 7 21.44 22.55 12.93
C GLN A 7 20.32 22.21 13.92
N TYR A 8 20.58 22.34 15.22
CA TYR A 8 19.57 22.10 16.26
C TYR A 8 18.39 23.06 16.13
N LEU A 9 18.68 24.37 16.01
CA LEU A 9 17.63 25.40 15.87
C LEU A 9 16.80 25.20 14.58
N THR A 10 17.44 24.81 13.49
CA THR A 10 16.76 24.48 12.24
C THR A 10 15.81 23.29 12.43
N ALA A 11 16.28 22.21 13.08
CA ALA A 11 15.46 21.04 13.36
C ALA A 11 14.26 21.37 14.26
N VAL A 12 14.46 22.16 15.31
CA VAL A 12 13.38 22.64 16.18
C VAL A 12 12.35 23.44 15.38
N ARG A 13 12.77 24.35 14.52
CA ARG A 13 11.88 25.16 13.68
C ARG A 13 11.07 24.31 12.70
N GLU A 14 11.68 23.30 12.13
CA GLU A 14 10.94 22.35 11.26
C GLU A 14 9.85 21.59 12.04
N VAL A 15 10.15 21.15 13.26
CA VAL A 15 9.17 20.50 14.13
C VAL A 15 8.02 21.46 14.48
N GLU A 16 8.32 22.73 14.84
CA GLU A 16 7.29 23.73 15.10
C GLU A 16 6.38 23.98 13.89
N ILE A 17 6.94 24.07 12.67
CA ILE A 17 6.18 24.24 11.44
C ILE A 17 5.26 23.03 11.19
N ARG A 18 5.80 21.83 11.39
CA ARG A 18 5.01 20.57 11.23
C ARG A 18 3.89 20.50 12.24
N THR A 19 4.16 20.86 13.50
CA THR A 19 3.15 20.87 14.58
C THR A 19 2.02 21.85 14.26
N LYS A 20 2.34 23.07 13.84
CA LYS A 20 1.33 24.07 13.44
C LYS A 20 0.48 23.61 12.27
N ARG A 21 1.09 22.95 11.28
CA ARG A 21 0.34 22.35 10.16
C ARG A 21 -0.58 21.23 10.63
N ALA A 22 -0.12 20.39 11.56
CA ALA A 22 -0.95 19.32 12.12
C ALA A 22 -2.14 19.89 12.93
N GLU A 23 -1.92 20.94 13.71
CA GLU A 23 -2.99 21.65 14.44
C GLU A 23 -4.02 22.23 13.48
N SER A 24 -3.60 22.98 12.46
CA SER A 24 -4.49 23.55 11.45
C SER A 24 -5.28 22.47 10.69
N TRP A 25 -4.67 21.32 10.46
CA TRP A 25 -5.34 20.20 9.82
C TRP A 25 -6.41 19.56 10.72
N LEU A 26 -6.19 19.52 12.05
CA LEU A 26 -7.21 19.04 13.00
C LEU A 26 -8.44 19.96 13.05
N GLU A 27 -8.25 21.27 12.82
CA GLU A 27 -9.33 22.26 12.76
C GLU A 27 -10.03 22.29 11.39
N THR A 28 -9.44 21.71 10.36
CA THR A 28 -10.03 21.67 9.01
C THR A 28 -11.27 20.77 9.01
N PRO A 29 -12.45 21.27 8.58
CA PRO A 29 -13.64 20.45 8.49
C PRO A 29 -13.41 19.25 7.58
N ARG A 30 -13.70 18.05 8.09
CA ARG A 30 -13.57 16.82 7.31
C ARG A 30 -14.60 16.80 6.18
N PRO A 31 -14.23 16.37 4.96
CA PRO A 31 -15.19 16.18 3.90
C PRO A 31 -16.31 15.22 4.35
N LYS A 32 -17.54 15.58 4.03
CA LYS A 32 -18.68 14.68 4.28
C LYS A 32 -18.65 13.59 3.24
N ILE A 33 -18.37 12.37 3.65
CA ILE A 33 -18.42 11.19 2.79
C ILE A 33 -19.88 10.83 2.54
N ASP A 34 -20.28 10.68 1.28
CA ASP A 34 -21.61 10.17 0.94
C ASP A 34 -21.78 8.75 1.50
N SER A 35 -22.80 8.58 2.35
CA SER A 35 -23.12 7.27 2.95
C SER A 35 -23.34 6.16 1.92
N LYS A 36 -23.71 6.51 0.69
CA LYS A 36 -23.84 5.56 -0.42
C LYS A 36 -22.52 4.89 -0.81
N ILE A 37 -21.38 5.56 -0.55
CA ILE A 37 -20.06 4.97 -0.81
C ILE A 37 -19.79 3.81 0.13
N PHE A 38 -20.17 3.93 1.41
CA PHE A 38 -20.02 2.85 2.38
C PHE A 38 -20.87 1.62 2.06
N GLY A 39 -22.02 1.80 1.41
CA GLY A 39 -22.87 0.68 0.98
C GLY A 39 -22.25 -0.16 -0.14
N LYS A 40 -21.26 0.38 -0.86
CA LYS A 40 -20.52 -0.33 -1.92
C LYS A 40 -19.30 -1.09 -1.40
N LEU A 41 -18.84 -0.80 -0.18
CA LEU A 41 -17.72 -1.50 0.42
C LEU A 41 -18.20 -2.85 0.97
N ASN A 42 -17.57 -3.91 0.50
CA ASN A 42 -17.86 -5.26 0.99
C ASN A 42 -17.22 -5.46 2.36
N ARG A 43 -18.02 -5.40 3.43
CA ARG A 43 -17.55 -5.50 4.83
C ARG A 43 -17.41 -6.94 5.32
N ASN A 44 -18.12 -7.87 4.68
CA ASN A 44 -18.16 -9.28 5.08
C ASN A 44 -17.53 -10.12 3.96
N VAL A 45 -16.23 -10.01 3.79
CA VAL A 45 -15.50 -10.80 2.81
C VAL A 45 -15.10 -12.14 3.43
N PRO A 46 -15.51 -13.28 2.88
CA PRO A 46 -15.01 -14.57 3.34
C PRO A 46 -13.49 -14.69 3.18
N LEU A 47 -12.83 -15.38 4.09
CA LEU A 47 -11.37 -15.60 4.05
C LEU A 47 -10.90 -16.30 2.77
N GLU A 48 -11.81 -17.06 2.13
CA GLU A 48 -11.55 -17.74 0.85
C GLU A 48 -11.52 -16.80 -0.36
N LYS A 49 -11.92 -15.52 -0.17
CA LYS A 49 -11.94 -14.47 -1.19
C LYS A 49 -10.97 -13.36 -0.85
N LEU A 50 -9.70 -13.68 -0.82
CA LEU A 50 -8.63 -12.73 -0.47
C LEU A 50 -8.63 -11.52 -1.42
N GLY A 51 -8.89 -11.72 -2.72
CA GLY A 51 -8.94 -10.62 -3.69
C GLY A 51 -10.02 -9.59 -3.36
N ASP A 52 -11.21 -10.03 -2.99
CA ASP A 52 -12.29 -9.11 -2.58
C ASP A 52 -11.93 -8.34 -1.31
N TYR A 53 -11.24 -8.97 -0.36
CA TYR A 53 -10.72 -8.29 0.83
C TYR A 53 -9.70 -7.23 0.47
N LEU A 54 -8.68 -7.58 -0.32
CA LEU A 54 -7.62 -6.65 -0.70
C LEU A 54 -8.19 -5.45 -1.48
N ARG A 55 -9.10 -5.68 -2.42
CA ARG A 55 -9.76 -4.62 -3.19
C ARG A 55 -10.59 -3.71 -2.30
N THR A 56 -11.33 -4.27 -1.33
CA THR A 56 -12.09 -3.47 -0.35
C THR A 56 -11.15 -2.59 0.47
N MET A 57 -10.00 -3.10 0.91
CA MET A 57 -8.99 -2.32 1.63
C MET A 57 -8.39 -1.21 0.75
N TYR A 58 -8.07 -1.51 -0.51
CA TYR A 58 -7.60 -0.50 -1.46
C TYR A 58 -8.65 0.58 -1.74
N ASP A 59 -9.92 0.23 -1.87
CA ASP A 59 -11.02 1.20 -2.04
C ASP A 59 -11.15 2.11 -0.81
N ILE A 60 -10.96 1.59 0.40
CA ILE A 60 -10.92 2.39 1.63
C ILE A 60 -9.75 3.36 1.63
N ILE A 61 -8.56 2.91 1.19
CA ILE A 61 -7.36 3.76 1.10
C ILE A 61 -7.58 4.88 0.08
N VAL A 62 -8.10 4.57 -1.11
CA VAL A 62 -8.43 5.58 -2.13
C VAL A 62 -9.42 6.60 -1.57
N LEU A 63 -10.49 6.16 -0.91
CA LEU A 63 -11.46 7.03 -0.29
C LEU A 63 -10.85 7.93 0.80
N ALA A 64 -9.93 7.40 1.60
CA ALA A 64 -9.24 8.16 2.63
C ALA A 64 -8.35 9.26 2.04
N PHE A 65 -7.71 9.01 0.89
CA PHE A 65 -6.92 9.99 0.15
C PHE A 65 -7.84 11.03 -0.55
N GLU A 66 -8.87 10.59 -1.26
CA GLU A 66 -9.84 11.46 -1.94
C GLU A 66 -10.50 12.45 -0.98
N THR A 67 -10.71 12.04 0.26
CA THR A 67 -11.34 12.86 1.30
C THR A 67 -10.35 13.57 2.22
N ASP A 68 -9.05 13.53 1.90
CA ASP A 68 -7.97 14.10 2.72
C ASP A 68 -8.03 13.69 4.21
N MET A 69 -8.55 12.49 4.49
CA MET A 69 -8.55 11.93 5.85
C MET A 69 -7.15 11.53 6.32
N THR A 70 -6.32 11.14 5.40
CA THR A 70 -4.89 10.87 5.60
C THR A 70 -4.12 11.09 4.31
N ARG A 71 -2.82 11.33 4.40
CA ARG A 71 -1.91 11.48 3.25
C ARG A 71 -0.84 10.40 3.21
N VAL A 72 -0.79 9.54 4.22
CA VAL A 72 0.15 8.43 4.30
C VAL A 72 -0.58 7.20 4.80
N VAL A 73 -0.40 6.09 4.09
CA VAL A 73 -0.92 4.78 4.48
C VAL A 73 0.17 3.73 4.32
N THR A 74 0.27 2.85 5.29
CA THR A 74 0.99 1.58 5.16
C THR A 74 -0.01 0.45 5.23
N PHE A 75 0.05 -0.46 4.28
CA PHE A 75 -0.84 -1.61 4.21
C PHE A 75 -0.04 -2.89 4.00
N ASN A 76 -0.18 -3.81 4.93
CA ASN A 76 0.46 -5.11 4.82
C ASN A 76 -0.55 -6.13 4.28
N THR A 77 -0.31 -6.67 3.09
CA THR A 77 -1.18 -7.64 2.41
C THR A 77 -1.03 -9.07 2.93
N GLY A 78 -0.07 -9.31 3.80
CA GLY A 78 0.19 -10.59 4.47
C GLY A 78 1.27 -10.45 5.52
N ASN A 79 1.40 -11.40 6.42
CA ASN A 79 2.49 -11.43 7.38
C ASN A 79 3.60 -12.42 6.94
N GLU A 80 4.79 -12.25 7.47
CA GLU A 80 5.96 -13.06 7.12
C GLU A 80 5.83 -14.54 7.56
N GLY A 81 5.09 -14.79 8.65
CA GLY A 81 5.02 -16.13 9.25
C GLY A 81 4.04 -17.07 8.56
N THR A 82 2.96 -16.54 8.00
CA THR A 82 1.85 -17.37 7.51
C THR A 82 1.22 -16.87 6.23
N GLY A 83 1.77 -16.00 5.44
CA GLY A 83 1.12 -15.41 4.25
C GLY A 83 -0.08 -16.23 3.75
N PRO A 84 -1.19 -15.61 3.39
CA PRO A 84 -2.42 -16.34 3.13
C PRO A 84 -2.28 -17.29 1.94
N ALA A 85 -2.96 -18.43 2.01
CA ALA A 85 -3.28 -19.20 0.84
C ALA A 85 -4.26 -18.40 -0.03
N VAL A 86 -4.33 -18.69 -1.33
CA VAL A 86 -5.26 -18.04 -2.27
C VAL A 86 -6.09 -19.11 -2.98
N PRO A 87 -7.07 -19.72 -2.28
CA PRO A 87 -7.86 -20.83 -2.82
C PRO A 87 -8.64 -20.47 -4.10
N GLU A 88 -9.03 -19.21 -4.24
CA GLU A 88 -9.77 -18.69 -5.41
C GLU A 88 -9.01 -18.82 -6.72
N ILE A 89 -7.67 -18.90 -6.67
CA ILE A 89 -6.82 -19.17 -7.84
C ILE A 89 -6.18 -20.56 -7.80
N GLY A 90 -6.66 -21.44 -6.92
CA GLY A 90 -6.15 -22.81 -6.78
C GLY A 90 -4.84 -22.94 -5.97
N VAL A 91 -4.39 -21.88 -5.30
CA VAL A 91 -3.22 -21.92 -4.40
C VAL A 91 -3.70 -22.25 -2.99
N LYS A 92 -3.52 -23.50 -2.57
CA LYS A 92 -4.05 -24.02 -1.29
C LYS A 92 -3.05 -23.94 -0.15
N ARG A 93 -1.76 -23.84 -0.45
CA ARG A 93 -0.71 -23.72 0.54
C ARG A 93 -0.45 -22.24 0.85
N ASP A 94 -0.06 -21.95 2.08
CA ASP A 94 0.33 -20.62 2.49
C ASP A 94 1.62 -20.17 1.75
N ARG A 95 1.75 -18.87 1.52
CA ARG A 95 2.85 -18.30 0.74
C ARG A 95 4.21 -18.54 1.41
N HIS A 96 4.29 -18.56 2.75
CA HIS A 96 5.53 -18.83 3.47
C HIS A 96 6.06 -20.24 3.13
N SER A 97 5.21 -21.25 3.27
CA SER A 97 5.60 -22.64 2.93
C SER A 97 5.98 -22.79 1.45
N LEU A 98 5.32 -22.04 0.54
CA LEU A 98 5.68 -22.04 -0.88
C LEU A 98 7.01 -21.35 -1.14
N SER A 99 7.36 -20.31 -0.38
CA SER A 99 8.62 -19.58 -0.54
C SER A 99 9.85 -20.45 -0.19
N HIS A 100 9.67 -21.46 0.66
CA HIS A 100 10.68 -22.49 0.97
C HIS A 100 10.61 -23.67 -0.01
N HIS A 101 10.52 -23.41 -1.29
CA HIS A 101 10.25 -24.39 -2.34
C HIS A 101 11.37 -25.43 -2.56
N ASN A 102 12.62 -25.14 -2.13
CA ASN A 102 13.79 -26.04 -2.31
C ASN A 102 13.92 -26.63 -3.71
N GLY A 103 13.58 -25.86 -4.74
CA GLY A 103 13.61 -26.29 -6.14
C GLY A 103 12.41 -27.13 -6.60
N ASN A 104 11.41 -27.36 -5.76
CA ASN A 104 10.19 -28.07 -6.15
C ASN A 104 9.40 -27.25 -7.18
N LYS A 105 9.19 -27.83 -8.37
CA LYS A 105 8.55 -27.14 -9.50
C LYS A 105 7.10 -26.77 -9.23
N GLU A 106 6.34 -27.65 -8.58
CA GLU A 106 4.93 -27.39 -8.23
C GLU A 106 4.80 -26.25 -7.23
N ALA A 107 5.68 -26.20 -6.21
CA ALA A 107 5.72 -25.12 -5.24
C ALA A 107 6.09 -23.78 -5.90
N LEU A 108 7.04 -23.77 -6.81
CA LEU A 108 7.42 -22.59 -7.59
C LEU A 108 6.28 -22.09 -8.47
N GLU A 109 5.55 -22.97 -9.12
CA GLU A 109 4.39 -22.60 -9.93
C GLU A 109 3.27 -22.01 -9.09
N GLN A 110 2.97 -22.60 -7.95
CA GLN A 110 1.97 -22.04 -7.02
C GLN A 110 2.42 -20.71 -6.45
N LEU A 111 3.70 -20.54 -6.11
CA LEU A 111 4.28 -19.27 -5.64
C LEU A 111 4.16 -18.19 -6.71
N SER A 112 4.53 -18.49 -7.96
CA SER A 112 4.41 -17.56 -9.09
C SER A 112 2.97 -17.09 -9.28
N ARG A 113 1.99 -17.99 -9.22
CA ARG A 113 0.57 -17.61 -9.30
C ARG A 113 0.13 -16.73 -8.13
N SER A 114 0.62 -17.02 -6.93
CA SER A 114 0.35 -16.18 -5.75
C SER A 114 0.95 -14.78 -5.90
N ASP A 115 2.16 -14.67 -6.43
CA ASP A 115 2.82 -13.38 -6.64
C ASP A 115 2.13 -12.57 -7.75
N GLU A 116 1.76 -13.21 -8.86
CA GLU A 116 0.96 -12.58 -9.92
C GLU A 116 -0.38 -12.05 -9.39
N PHE A 117 -1.08 -12.86 -8.61
CA PHE A 117 -2.34 -12.45 -7.98
C PHE A 117 -2.16 -11.18 -7.12
N ASN A 118 -1.11 -11.11 -6.29
CA ASN A 118 -0.86 -9.92 -5.46
C ASN A 118 -0.54 -8.68 -6.31
N VAL A 119 0.25 -8.83 -7.37
CA VAL A 119 0.55 -7.74 -8.31
C VAL A 119 -0.72 -7.27 -9.02
N GLN A 120 -1.63 -8.16 -9.39
CA GLN A 120 -2.93 -7.81 -9.96
C GLN A 120 -3.79 -6.98 -8.97
N GLN A 121 -3.77 -7.30 -7.67
CA GLN A 121 -4.49 -6.49 -6.69
C GLN A 121 -3.84 -5.09 -6.54
N PHE A 122 -2.51 -4.98 -6.58
CA PHE A 122 -1.85 -3.68 -6.60
C PHE A 122 -2.16 -2.88 -7.87
N SER A 123 -2.21 -3.53 -9.03
CA SER A 123 -2.66 -2.92 -10.29
C SER A 123 -4.09 -2.36 -10.18
N TYR A 124 -5.00 -3.10 -9.54
CA TYR A 124 -6.34 -2.59 -9.24
C TYR A 124 -6.30 -1.30 -8.41
N PHE A 125 -5.44 -1.22 -7.40
CA PHE A 125 -5.27 -0.01 -6.59
C PHE A 125 -4.82 1.18 -7.44
N LEU A 126 -3.83 1.00 -8.31
CA LEU A 126 -3.36 2.05 -9.22
C LEU A 126 -4.46 2.50 -10.19
N ASP A 127 -5.23 1.57 -10.74
CA ASP A 127 -6.39 1.86 -11.60
C ASP A 127 -7.45 2.68 -10.84
N ARG A 128 -7.69 2.38 -9.56
CA ARG A 128 -8.61 3.16 -8.72
C ARG A 128 -8.12 4.60 -8.52
N LEU A 129 -6.83 4.79 -8.19
CA LEU A 129 -6.22 6.11 -8.03
C LEU A 129 -6.27 6.93 -9.33
N SER A 130 -6.06 6.28 -10.49
CA SER A 130 -6.06 6.95 -11.80
C SER A 130 -7.45 7.44 -12.24
N LYS A 131 -8.52 6.96 -11.62
CA LYS A 131 -9.92 7.33 -11.92
C LYS A 131 -10.47 8.45 -11.05
N VAL A 132 -9.74 8.86 -10.01
CA VAL A 132 -10.13 9.97 -9.13
C VAL A 132 -9.51 11.26 -9.64
N ASN A 133 -10.34 12.29 -9.88
CA ASN A 133 -9.86 13.62 -10.26
C ASN A 133 -9.34 14.37 -9.02
N ASP A 134 -8.13 14.93 -9.10
CA ASP A 134 -7.46 15.68 -8.03
C ASP A 134 -7.12 17.11 -8.49
N GLY A 135 -8.07 17.76 -9.15
CA GLY A 135 -8.04 19.19 -9.49
C GLY A 135 -7.11 19.61 -10.65
N GLY A 136 -6.01 18.91 -10.87
CA GLY A 136 -5.01 19.20 -11.94
C GLY A 136 -4.54 17.96 -12.66
N GLY A 137 -5.06 16.80 -12.29
CA GLY A 137 -4.71 15.48 -12.81
C GLY A 137 -5.53 14.41 -12.11
N THR A 138 -4.95 13.27 -11.94
CA THR A 138 -5.55 12.16 -11.18
C THR A 138 -4.92 12.04 -9.79
N LEU A 139 -5.60 11.38 -8.88
CA LEU A 139 -5.04 11.08 -7.55
C LEU A 139 -3.75 10.24 -7.65
N LEU A 140 -3.59 9.46 -8.72
CA LEU A 140 -2.33 8.74 -9.00
C LEU A 140 -1.18 9.71 -9.30
N ASP A 141 -1.44 10.83 -9.99
CA ASP A 141 -0.39 11.82 -10.30
C ASP A 141 0.14 12.51 -9.05
N SER A 142 -0.69 12.67 -8.02
CA SER A 142 -0.33 13.28 -6.72
C SER A 142 0.04 12.27 -5.64
N THR A 143 -0.01 10.96 -5.94
CA THR A 143 0.30 9.89 -5.00
C THR A 143 1.57 9.13 -5.42
N VAL A 144 2.42 8.80 -4.45
CA VAL A 144 3.51 7.83 -4.64
C VAL A 144 3.10 6.52 -4.00
N ALA A 145 2.89 5.51 -4.81
CA ALA A 145 2.57 4.16 -4.38
C ALA A 145 3.80 3.25 -4.47
N LEU A 146 4.23 2.72 -3.34
CA LEU A 146 5.33 1.74 -3.25
C LEU A 146 4.72 0.37 -2.93
N TYR A 147 5.05 -0.63 -3.75
CA TYR A 147 4.70 -2.02 -3.51
C TYR A 147 5.96 -2.89 -3.54
N GLY A 148 6.03 -3.88 -2.68
CA GLY A 148 7.14 -4.82 -2.69
C GLY A 148 7.17 -5.76 -1.50
N SER A 149 8.29 -6.44 -1.34
CA SER A 149 8.52 -7.41 -0.26
C SER A 149 9.79 -7.06 0.52
N GLY A 150 9.79 -7.37 1.82
CA GLY A 150 10.97 -7.28 2.68
C GLY A 150 12.00 -8.39 2.46
N LEU A 151 11.65 -9.41 1.68
CA LEU A 151 12.53 -10.52 1.31
C LEU A 151 12.58 -10.68 -0.20
N SER A 152 13.77 -10.96 -0.74
CA SER A 152 13.98 -11.22 -2.17
C SER A 152 14.03 -12.72 -2.49
N TYR A 153 14.43 -13.55 -1.53
CA TYR A 153 14.58 -14.97 -1.72
C TYR A 153 14.14 -15.75 -0.46
N GLY A 154 13.04 -16.47 -0.59
CA GLY A 154 12.37 -17.12 0.54
C GLY A 154 13.18 -18.22 1.20
N ASN A 155 13.90 -19.08 0.43
CA ASN A 155 14.65 -20.19 1.00
C ASN A 155 15.75 -19.74 1.97
N SER A 156 16.39 -18.60 1.73
CA SER A 156 17.50 -18.08 2.54
C SER A 156 17.15 -16.80 3.30
N HIS A 157 15.90 -16.34 3.21
CA HIS A 157 15.45 -15.05 3.75
C HIS A 157 16.35 -13.89 3.32
N GLY A 158 16.74 -13.89 2.04
CA GLY A 158 17.60 -12.85 1.45
C GLY A 158 16.94 -11.47 1.50
N THR A 159 17.74 -10.44 1.85
CA THR A 159 17.26 -9.04 1.99
C THR A 159 17.92 -8.10 0.99
N THR A 160 18.70 -8.65 0.05
CA THR A 160 19.35 -7.87 -1.02
C THR A 160 18.50 -7.91 -2.29
N SER A 161 18.57 -6.85 -3.11
CA SER A 161 17.85 -6.78 -4.39
C SER A 161 16.34 -7.03 -4.23
N LEU A 162 15.72 -6.30 -3.31
CA LEU A 162 14.28 -6.45 -3.01
C LEU A 162 13.44 -6.13 -4.24
N PRO A 163 12.36 -6.91 -4.50
CA PRO A 163 11.41 -6.63 -5.55
C PRO A 163 10.54 -5.44 -5.14
N LEU A 164 10.83 -4.27 -5.69
CA LEU A 164 10.11 -3.03 -5.39
C LEU A 164 9.54 -2.42 -6.68
N VAL A 165 8.31 -1.95 -6.61
CA VAL A 165 7.63 -1.20 -7.65
C VAL A 165 7.23 0.15 -7.09
N VAL A 166 7.56 1.22 -7.79
CA VAL A 166 7.10 2.59 -7.48
C VAL A 166 6.22 3.05 -8.63
N ALA A 167 5.05 3.60 -8.32
CA ALA A 167 4.11 4.09 -9.32
C ALA A 167 3.51 5.43 -8.89
N GLY A 168 3.09 6.23 -9.86
CA GLY A 168 2.48 7.54 -9.66
C GLY A 168 3.50 8.66 -9.46
N GLY A 169 3.05 9.78 -8.90
CA GLY A 169 3.91 10.91 -8.56
C GLY A 169 4.28 11.84 -9.72
N ASN A 170 3.75 11.67 -10.92
CA ASN A 170 4.06 12.55 -12.06
C ASN A 170 3.74 14.03 -11.78
N GLY A 171 2.63 14.31 -11.09
CA GLY A 171 2.20 15.66 -10.72
C GLY A 171 3.08 16.33 -9.67
N ILE A 172 3.88 15.55 -8.92
CA ILE A 172 4.81 16.04 -7.89
C ILE A 172 6.28 15.87 -8.28
N GLY A 173 6.56 15.60 -9.57
CA GLY A 173 7.90 15.61 -10.15
C GLY A 173 8.72 14.34 -9.95
N ILE A 174 8.10 13.24 -9.56
CA ILE A 174 8.75 11.91 -9.55
C ILE A 174 8.70 11.35 -10.97
N LYS A 175 9.87 11.02 -11.50
CA LYS A 175 10.05 10.47 -12.86
C LYS A 175 10.73 9.12 -12.81
#